data_dcaa25ba95a8c73ef07226ddbf635b2c
#
_entry.id   dcaa25ba95a8c73ef07226ddbf635b2c
#
_cell.length_a   1.000
_cell.length_b   1.000
_cell.length_c   1.000
_cell.angle_alpha   90.00
_cell.angle_beta   90.00
_cell.angle_gamma   90.00
#
_symmetry.space_group_name_H-M   'P 1'
#
loop_
_entity.id
_entity.type
_entity.pdbx_description
1 polymer ?
#
loop_
_entity_poly.entity_id
_entity_poly.type
_entity_poly.pdbx_seq_one_letter_code
_entity_poly.pdbx_strand_id
1 'polypeptide(L)'
;MKVLKDGEEWKLVLGDGNPATVKALNPSEISTNAAVDYYRLSGVQYGTVLIGGDAFSVGSSHSATIKGWQDTGINGVEAKNKYEIVEDVWNGWKDWSVPEKIYGNSSENNSKTWYSRTFDGIPPGSGYHIRITGLTQPQGYGASGAGNVYVN
;
A
#
# COMPACT_ATOMS: atom_id res chain seq x y z
N MET A 1 2.46 -12.48 -6.68
CA MET A 1 1.05 -12.20 -7.04
C MET A 1 0.57 -13.20 -8.08
N LYS A 2 -0.64 -13.66 -7.95
CA LYS A 2 -1.27 -14.59 -8.90
C LYS A 2 -2.60 -14.01 -9.34
N VAL A 3 -2.86 -13.98 -10.64
CA VAL A 3 -4.12 -13.53 -11.22
C VAL A 3 -4.92 -14.76 -11.66
N LEU A 4 -6.12 -14.90 -11.15
CA LEU A 4 -7.03 -15.99 -11.49
C LEU A 4 -8.29 -15.41 -12.13
N LYS A 5 -8.78 -16.08 -13.19
CA LYS A 5 -10.06 -15.74 -13.83
C LYS A 5 -11.16 -16.58 -13.21
N ASP A 6 -12.21 -15.92 -12.75
CA ASP A 6 -13.42 -16.56 -12.24
C ASP A 6 -14.63 -15.94 -12.96
N GLY A 7 -15.15 -16.64 -13.98
CA GLY A 7 -16.19 -16.09 -14.85
C GLY A 7 -15.70 -14.87 -15.62
N GLU A 8 -16.40 -13.73 -15.48
CA GLU A 8 -16.01 -12.44 -16.09
C GLU A 8 -15.15 -11.58 -15.17
N GLU A 9 -14.83 -12.07 -13.98
CA GLU A 9 -14.03 -11.34 -13.00
C GLU A 9 -12.62 -11.92 -12.89
N TRP A 10 -11.65 -11.04 -12.73
CA TRP A 10 -10.27 -11.40 -12.43
C TRP A 10 -10.03 -11.25 -10.94
N LYS A 11 -9.50 -12.29 -10.32
CA LYS A 11 -9.11 -12.26 -8.92
C LYS A 11 -7.61 -12.10 -8.80
N LEU A 12 -7.19 -11.08 -8.08
CA LEU A 12 -5.81 -10.88 -7.65
C LEU A 12 -5.61 -11.62 -6.34
N VAL A 13 -4.74 -12.63 -6.37
CA VAL A 13 -4.27 -13.26 -5.12
C VAL A 13 -3.03 -12.50 -4.69
N LEU A 14 -3.17 -11.77 -3.61
CA LEU A 14 -2.12 -10.93 -3.03
C LEU A 14 -1.19 -11.79 -2.16
N GLY A 15 -0.03 -11.23 -1.75
CA GLY A 15 1.01 -11.97 -1.06
C GLY A 15 0.59 -12.65 0.24
N ASP A 16 -0.49 -12.18 0.90
CA ASP A 16 -1.09 -12.79 2.08
C ASP A 16 -2.08 -13.93 1.77
N GLY A 17 -2.28 -14.27 0.49
CA GLY A 17 -3.21 -15.30 0.04
C GLY A 17 -4.68 -14.87 -0.03
N ASN A 18 -5.02 -13.64 0.33
CA ASN A 18 -6.38 -13.14 0.23
C ASN A 18 -6.72 -12.72 -1.21
N PRO A 19 -7.78 -13.27 -1.83
CA PRO A 19 -8.21 -12.82 -3.13
C PRO A 19 -8.89 -11.46 -3.03
N ALA A 20 -8.42 -10.50 -3.82
CA ALA A 20 -9.15 -9.26 -4.07
C ALA A 20 -9.86 -9.38 -5.41
N THR A 21 -11.17 -9.13 -5.43
CA THR A 21 -11.93 -9.12 -6.68
C THR A 21 -11.68 -7.80 -7.38
N VAL A 22 -11.13 -7.87 -8.58
CA VAL A 22 -10.93 -6.72 -9.45
C VAL A 22 -11.91 -6.85 -10.61
N LYS A 23 -12.67 -5.79 -10.89
CA LYS A 23 -13.50 -5.74 -12.11
C LYS A 23 -12.59 -5.97 -13.32
N ALA A 24 -13.12 -6.70 -14.32
CA ALA A 24 -12.37 -7.10 -15.51
C ALA A 24 -11.43 -6.02 -16.01
N LEU A 25 -10.14 -6.18 -15.70
CA LEU A 25 -9.08 -5.38 -16.28
C LEU A 25 -8.76 -5.94 -17.65
N ASN A 26 -8.47 -5.05 -18.59
CA ASN A 26 -7.91 -5.46 -19.85
C ASN A 26 -6.63 -6.28 -19.59
N PRO A 27 -6.44 -7.46 -20.21
CA PRO A 27 -5.23 -8.26 -20.01
C PRO A 27 -3.90 -7.49 -20.18
N SER A 28 -3.87 -6.47 -21.03
CA SER A 28 -2.71 -5.60 -21.20
C SER A 28 -2.42 -4.72 -19.97
N GLU A 29 -3.41 -4.39 -19.16
CA GLU A 29 -3.24 -3.61 -17.92
C GLU A 29 -2.73 -4.47 -16.77
N ILE A 30 -2.99 -5.78 -16.80
CA ILE A 30 -2.55 -6.73 -15.79
C ILE A 30 -1.06 -7.05 -15.97
N SER A 31 -0.55 -7.05 -17.20
CA SER A 31 0.80 -7.52 -17.54
C SER A 31 1.92 -6.52 -17.24
N THR A 32 1.63 -5.22 -17.13
CA THR A 32 2.65 -4.17 -17.06
C THR A 32 2.96 -3.67 -15.65
N ASN A 33 2.04 -3.82 -14.67
CA ASN A 33 2.21 -3.33 -13.31
C ASN A 33 1.62 -4.29 -12.28
N ALA A 34 2.25 -5.45 -12.14
CA ALA A 34 1.87 -6.38 -11.09
C ALA A 34 2.28 -5.84 -9.72
N ALA A 35 1.37 -5.89 -8.75
CA ALA A 35 1.71 -5.59 -7.37
C ALA A 35 2.77 -6.56 -6.85
N VAL A 36 3.79 -6.02 -6.19
CA VAL A 36 4.89 -6.80 -5.61
C VAL A 36 4.70 -7.03 -4.12
N ASP A 37 3.87 -6.22 -3.49
CA ASP A 37 3.51 -6.35 -2.09
C ASP A 37 2.12 -5.77 -1.86
N TYR A 38 1.58 -6.08 -0.69
CA TYR A 38 0.26 -5.69 -0.26
C TYR A 38 0.31 -5.28 1.22
N TYR A 39 -0.48 -4.29 1.60
CA TYR A 39 -0.62 -3.88 2.99
C TYR A 39 -2.08 -3.72 3.38
N ARG A 40 -2.35 -3.95 4.65
CA ARG A 40 -3.67 -3.76 5.26
C ARG A 40 -3.53 -2.99 6.56
N LEU A 41 -4.44 -2.04 6.77
CA LEU A 41 -4.56 -1.26 7.99
C LEU A 41 -5.84 -1.68 8.71
N SER A 42 -5.77 -1.87 10.01
CA SER A 42 -6.93 -2.19 10.82
C SER A 42 -6.92 -1.31 12.07
N GLY A 43 -7.72 -0.24 12.04
CA GLY A 43 -7.85 0.69 13.16
C GLY A 43 -6.53 1.31 13.62
N VAL A 44 -5.68 1.72 12.70
CA VAL A 44 -4.34 2.24 13.01
C VAL A 44 -4.45 3.60 13.69
N GLN A 45 -4.07 3.66 14.96
CA GLN A 45 -4.13 4.86 15.77
C GLN A 45 -2.86 5.69 15.65
N TYR A 46 -2.93 6.93 16.13
CA TYR A 46 -1.79 7.84 16.19
C TYR A 46 -0.59 7.20 16.89
N GLY A 47 0.56 7.26 16.24
CA GLY A 47 1.83 6.72 16.76
C GLY A 47 2.06 5.23 16.53
N THR A 48 1.06 4.49 16.04
CA THR A 48 1.23 3.08 15.68
C THR A 48 2.06 2.96 14.41
N VAL A 49 3.06 2.09 14.41
CA VAL A 49 3.93 1.81 13.27
C VAL A 49 3.70 0.38 12.80
N LEU A 50 3.42 0.23 11.51
CA LEU A 50 3.25 -1.07 10.85
C LEU A 50 4.33 -1.22 9.77
N ILE A 51 4.86 -2.42 9.65
CA ILE A 51 5.75 -2.80 8.54
C ILE A 51 5.00 -3.82 7.68
N GLY A 52 4.98 -3.60 6.39
CA GLY A 52 4.36 -4.53 5.42
C GLY A 52 5.00 -5.91 5.45
N GLY A 53 4.20 -6.93 5.18
CA GLY A 53 4.55 -8.33 5.42
C GLY A 53 5.70 -8.85 4.57
N ASP A 54 5.60 -8.75 3.25
CA ASP A 54 6.58 -9.32 2.33
C ASP A 54 7.59 -8.27 1.87
N ALA A 55 8.85 -8.69 1.79
CA ALA A 55 9.89 -7.87 1.19
C ALA A 55 9.72 -7.83 -0.34
N PHE A 56 10.03 -6.69 -0.93
CA PHE A 56 10.05 -6.54 -2.38
C PHE A 56 11.39 -6.00 -2.85
N SER A 57 11.61 -6.08 -4.16
CA SER A 57 12.82 -5.58 -4.81
C SER A 57 12.49 -4.36 -5.66
N VAL A 58 13.44 -3.45 -5.76
CA VAL A 58 13.40 -2.29 -6.65
C VAL A 58 14.48 -2.44 -7.69
N GLY A 59 14.14 -2.22 -8.93
CA GLY A 59 15.08 -2.33 -10.06
C GLY A 59 15.62 -0.97 -10.53
N SER A 60 15.97 -0.92 -11.80
CA SER A 60 16.60 0.25 -12.44
C SER A 60 15.69 1.50 -12.52
N SER A 61 14.40 1.37 -12.27
CA SER A 61 13.49 2.52 -12.19
C SER A 61 13.75 3.41 -10.98
N HIS A 62 14.39 2.87 -9.92
CA HIS A 62 14.61 3.56 -8.64
C HIS A 62 13.31 4.06 -7.98
N SER A 63 12.17 3.44 -8.27
CA SER A 63 10.88 3.91 -7.75
C SER A 63 9.94 2.77 -7.36
N ALA A 64 9.05 3.11 -6.43
CA ALA A 64 7.92 2.27 -6.04
C ALA A 64 6.68 3.14 -5.91
N THR A 65 5.52 2.61 -6.30
CA THR A 65 4.25 3.32 -6.22
C THR A 65 3.30 2.57 -5.31
N ILE A 66 2.64 3.28 -4.42
CA ILE A 66 1.54 2.74 -3.63
C ILE A 66 0.20 3.24 -4.15
N LYS A 67 -0.79 2.35 -4.18
CA LYS A 67 -2.18 2.70 -4.48
C LYS A 67 -3.07 2.00 -3.47
N GLY A 68 -3.99 2.74 -2.88
CA GLY A 68 -4.86 2.18 -1.88
C GLY A 68 -5.92 3.14 -1.37
N TRP A 69 -6.61 2.72 -0.33
CA TRP A 69 -7.64 3.49 0.35
C TRP A 69 -7.38 3.51 1.85
N GLN A 70 -7.93 4.51 2.52
CA GLN A 70 -7.94 4.62 3.97
C GLN A 70 -9.20 5.34 4.42
N ASP A 71 -9.73 4.93 5.57
CA ASP A 71 -10.96 5.50 6.12
C ASP A 71 -11.01 5.29 7.62
N THR A 72 -11.53 6.27 8.35
CA THR A 72 -11.81 6.10 9.79
C THR A 72 -13.15 5.43 10.03
N GLY A 73 -14.06 5.45 9.06
CA GLY A 73 -15.44 5.01 9.22
C GLY A 73 -16.26 5.93 10.11
N ILE A 74 -15.72 7.08 10.53
CA ILE A 74 -16.37 8.02 11.45
C ILE A 74 -16.58 9.36 10.74
N ASN A 75 -17.82 9.80 10.73
CA ASN A 75 -18.17 11.07 10.10
C ASN A 75 -17.44 12.23 10.81
N GLY A 76 -16.80 13.08 10.02
CA GLY A 76 -16.06 14.23 10.51
C GLY A 76 -14.63 13.92 11.02
N VAL A 77 -14.20 12.66 10.99
CA VAL A 77 -12.82 12.27 11.34
C VAL A 77 -12.07 11.83 10.08
N GLU A 78 -11.02 12.55 9.78
CA GLU A 78 -10.19 12.31 8.59
C GLU A 78 -9.09 11.29 8.90
N ALA A 79 -8.96 10.27 8.05
CA ALA A 79 -7.85 9.34 8.12
C ALA A 79 -6.53 10.04 7.75
N LYS A 80 -5.49 9.82 8.54
CA LYS A 80 -4.16 10.40 8.32
C LYS A 80 -3.10 9.35 8.60
N ASN A 81 -2.29 9.05 7.61
CA ASN A 81 -1.17 8.12 7.77
C ASN A 81 0.06 8.64 7.02
N LYS A 82 1.22 8.25 7.50
CA LYS A 82 2.50 8.48 6.85
C LYS A 82 3.00 7.16 6.27
N TYR A 83 3.40 7.18 5.02
CA TYR A 83 3.90 6.02 4.27
C TYR A 83 5.34 6.24 3.87
N GLU A 84 6.16 5.21 4.02
CA GLU A 84 7.60 5.24 3.72
C GLU A 84 8.04 3.91 3.12
N ILE A 85 9.07 3.94 2.27
CA ILE A 85 9.77 2.73 1.86
C ILE A 85 11.04 2.60 2.71
N VAL A 86 11.19 1.45 3.35
CA VAL A 86 12.29 1.15 4.24
C VAL A 86 12.97 -0.15 3.82
N GLU A 87 14.23 -0.31 4.17
CA GLU A 87 15.01 -1.52 3.93
C GLU A 87 15.34 -2.19 5.26
N ASP A 88 15.18 -3.52 5.30
CA ASP A 88 15.65 -4.32 6.43
C ASP A 88 17.18 -4.41 6.36
N VAL A 89 17.84 -3.83 7.33
CA VAL A 89 19.29 -3.86 7.48
C VAL A 89 19.68 -4.48 8.82
N TRP A 90 20.92 -4.95 8.96
CA TRP A 90 21.37 -5.72 10.11
C TRP A 90 21.14 -5.05 11.48
N ASN A 91 21.02 -3.72 11.51
CA ASN A 91 20.82 -2.94 12.75
C ASN A 91 19.46 -2.23 12.80
N GLY A 92 18.47 -2.66 11.99
CA GLY A 92 17.11 -2.11 12.01
C GLY A 92 16.56 -1.79 10.63
N TRP A 93 15.88 -0.66 10.52
CA TRP A 93 15.23 -0.20 9.29
C TRP A 93 15.91 1.05 8.77
N LYS A 94 16.21 1.07 7.49
CA LYS A 94 16.81 2.23 6.82
C LYS A 94 15.76 2.89 5.92
N ASP A 95 15.55 4.18 6.10
CA ASP A 95 14.65 4.98 5.28
C ASP A 95 15.33 5.38 3.98
N TRP A 96 14.69 5.09 2.86
CA TRP A 96 15.20 5.46 1.53
C TRP A 96 14.34 6.48 0.84
N SER A 97 13.07 6.60 1.21
CA SER A 97 12.14 7.52 0.56
C SER A 97 11.85 8.72 1.43
N VAL A 98 11.49 9.83 0.77
CA VAL A 98 10.83 10.94 1.46
C VAL A 98 9.46 10.44 1.91
N PRO A 99 9.08 10.63 3.19
CA PRO A 99 7.78 10.19 3.68
C PRO A 99 6.63 10.90 2.95
N GLU A 100 5.59 10.12 2.63
CA GLU A 100 4.35 10.64 2.08
C GLU A 100 3.26 10.62 3.15
N LYS A 101 2.79 11.80 3.53
CA LYS A 101 1.64 11.96 4.43
C LYS A 101 0.39 12.01 3.58
N ILE A 102 -0.51 11.06 3.78
CA ILE A 102 -1.77 10.97 3.04
C ILE A 102 -2.91 11.25 4.00
N TYR A 103 -3.68 12.28 3.71
CA TYR A 103 -4.82 12.73 4.49
C TYR A 103 -6.10 12.57 3.68
N GLY A 104 -7.15 12.19 4.35
CA GLY A 104 -8.47 12.04 3.76
C GLY A 104 -9.00 10.62 3.79
N ASN A 105 -10.32 10.53 3.84
CA ASN A 105 -11.03 9.27 3.73
C ASN A 105 -11.27 8.94 2.25
N SER A 106 -11.11 7.69 1.92
CA SER A 106 -11.45 7.15 0.60
C SER A 106 -12.21 5.83 0.77
N SER A 107 -12.87 5.37 -0.28
CA SER A 107 -13.73 4.20 -0.20
C SER A 107 -13.09 2.98 -0.82
N GLU A 108 -13.09 1.85 -0.11
CA GLU A 108 -12.70 0.56 -0.65
C GLU A 108 -13.43 0.24 -1.95
N ASN A 109 -14.72 0.56 -2.02
CA ASN A 109 -15.59 0.23 -3.14
C ASN A 109 -15.53 1.24 -4.29
N ASN A 110 -14.76 2.31 -4.16
CA ASN A 110 -14.62 3.33 -5.18
C ASN A 110 -13.13 3.64 -5.44
N SER A 111 -12.55 2.90 -6.36
CA SER A 111 -11.13 3.03 -6.71
C SER A 111 -10.76 4.43 -7.25
N LYS A 112 -11.73 5.21 -7.71
CA LYS A 112 -11.50 6.61 -8.13
C LYS A 112 -11.11 7.52 -6.98
N THR A 113 -11.44 7.13 -5.74
CA THR A 113 -11.09 7.88 -4.52
C THR A 113 -9.77 7.41 -3.90
N TRP A 114 -9.17 6.34 -4.43
CA TRP A 114 -7.94 5.79 -3.91
C TRP A 114 -6.77 6.76 -4.11
N TYR A 115 -5.89 6.81 -3.13
CA TYR A 115 -4.64 7.54 -3.28
C TYR A 115 -3.66 6.77 -4.16
N SER A 116 -2.78 7.52 -4.80
CA SER A 116 -1.61 6.99 -5.53
C SER A 116 -0.41 7.89 -5.23
N ARG A 117 0.68 7.30 -4.77
CA ARG A 117 1.93 8.03 -4.48
C ARG A 117 3.12 7.23 -4.97
N THR A 118 4.06 7.92 -5.58
CA THR A 118 5.32 7.34 -6.06
C THR A 118 6.47 7.82 -5.22
N PHE A 119 7.28 6.88 -4.77
CA PHE A 119 8.53 7.12 -4.04
C PHE A 119 9.69 6.94 -5.02
N ASP A 120 10.50 7.97 -5.18
CA ASP A 120 11.65 7.99 -6.08
C ASP A 120 12.96 7.93 -5.31
N GLY A 121 14.07 7.66 -6.03
CA GLY A 121 15.39 7.67 -5.45
C GLY A 121 15.72 6.44 -4.60
N ILE A 122 15.00 5.35 -4.79
CA ILE A 122 15.24 4.10 -4.08
C ILE A 122 16.34 3.33 -4.82
N PRO A 123 17.46 2.97 -4.17
CA PRO A 123 18.51 2.19 -4.83
C PRO A 123 18.00 0.83 -5.30
N PRO A 124 18.48 0.32 -6.44
CA PRO A 124 18.19 -1.05 -6.84
C PRO A 124 18.65 -2.04 -5.77
N GLY A 125 17.79 -2.99 -5.45
CA GLY A 125 18.07 -3.97 -4.41
C GLY A 125 16.84 -4.70 -3.94
N SER A 126 16.98 -5.45 -2.86
CA SER A 126 15.94 -6.26 -2.25
C SER A 126 15.81 -5.95 -0.75
N GLY A 127 14.81 -6.54 -0.11
CA GLY A 127 14.60 -6.34 1.33
C GLY A 127 13.84 -5.05 1.66
N TYR A 128 13.15 -4.46 0.70
CA TYR A 128 12.32 -3.29 0.92
C TYR A 128 10.95 -3.66 1.47
N HIS A 129 10.43 -2.82 2.34
CA HIS A 129 9.09 -2.93 2.92
C HIS A 129 8.40 -1.58 2.90
N ILE A 130 7.08 -1.60 2.95
CA ILE A 130 6.29 -0.41 3.26
C ILE A 130 6.20 -0.24 4.78
N ARG A 131 6.50 0.96 5.29
CA ARG A 131 6.28 1.32 6.69
C ARG A 131 5.17 2.36 6.76
N ILE A 132 4.20 2.13 7.63
CA ILE A 132 3.04 2.98 7.78
C ILE A 132 2.94 3.43 9.23
N THR A 133 2.87 4.74 9.44
CA THR A 133 2.72 5.34 10.77
C THR A 133 1.38 6.05 10.85
N GLY A 134 0.58 5.73 11.85
CA GLY A 134 -0.69 6.37 12.10
C GLY A 134 -0.53 7.81 12.57
N LEU A 135 -1.29 8.73 11.97
CA LEU A 135 -1.33 10.15 12.33
C LEU A 135 -2.75 10.65 12.56
N THR A 136 -3.74 9.76 12.59
CA THR A 136 -5.16 10.13 12.74
C THR A 136 -5.41 10.82 14.08
N GLN A 137 -6.10 11.95 14.03
CA GLN A 137 -6.48 12.74 15.19
C GLN A 137 -8.02 12.91 15.24
N PRO A 138 -8.63 13.06 16.44
CA PRO A 138 -7.99 12.99 17.76
C PRO A 138 -7.54 11.56 18.12
N GLN A 139 -6.66 11.46 19.12
CA GLN A 139 -6.20 10.16 19.63
C GLN A 139 -7.39 9.29 20.08
N GLY A 140 -7.29 7.99 19.85
CA GLY A 140 -8.36 7.04 20.14
C GLY A 140 -9.17 6.65 18.90
N TYR A 141 -9.12 7.44 17.83
CA TYR A 141 -9.64 7.06 16.53
C TYR A 141 -8.53 6.45 15.67
N GLY A 142 -8.89 5.48 14.87
CA GLY A 142 -7.97 4.79 14.01
C GLY A 142 -8.43 4.79 12.55
N ALA A 143 -7.49 4.61 11.65
CA ALA A 143 -7.78 4.44 10.23
C ALA A 143 -7.61 2.99 9.81
N SER A 144 -8.54 2.50 9.02
CA SER A 144 -8.46 1.21 8.34
C SER A 144 -8.25 1.45 6.86
N GLY A 145 -7.70 0.48 6.16
CA GLY A 145 -7.45 0.61 4.74
C GLY A 145 -6.70 -0.58 4.18
N ALA A 146 -6.39 -0.50 2.91
CA ALA A 146 -5.58 -1.48 2.22
C ALA A 146 -4.97 -0.86 0.96
N GLY A 147 -3.90 -1.47 0.47
CA GLY A 147 -3.30 -1.04 -0.77
C GLY A 147 -2.24 -2.00 -1.28
N ASN A 148 -1.74 -1.68 -2.45
CA ASN A 148 -0.72 -2.44 -3.14
C ASN A 148 0.53 -1.59 -3.37
N VAL A 149 1.66 -2.26 -3.42
CA VAL A 149 2.95 -1.68 -3.83
C VAL A 149 3.26 -2.17 -5.24
N TYR A 150 3.63 -1.25 -6.11
CA TYR A 150 4.03 -1.53 -7.49
C TYR A 150 5.47 -1.05 -7.70
N VAL A 151 6.23 -1.83 -8.43
CA VAL A 151 7.60 -1.46 -8.85
C VAL A 151 7.66 -1.54 -10.37
N ASN A 152 8.18 -0.50 -10.99
CA ASN A 152 8.33 -0.43 -12.45
C ASN A 152 9.56 -1.20 -12.94
#